data_7e4b1619775bb86a54899c8bda391b77
#
_entry.id   7e4b1619775bb86a54899c8bda391b77
#
_cell.length_a   1.000
_cell.length_b   1.000
_cell.length_c   1.000
_cell.angle_alpha   90.00
_cell.angle_beta   90.00
_cell.angle_gamma   90.00
#
_symmetry.space_group_name_H-M   'P 1'
#
loop_
_entity.id
_entity.type
_entity.pdbx_description
1 polymer ?
#
loop_
_entity_poly.entity_id
_entity_poly.type
_entity_poly.pdbx_seq_one_letter_code
_entity_poly.pdbx_strand_id
1 'polypeptide(L)'
;MLYIGEHVGNGHKPEVDVAVDPVDGTRLLALGLPGALAVVATAERGTMYSAPPGVFYMEKIAVGPAMRNAIDINAPVAVNLDRIARAREARIDDLTVAILDRPRHAEIIRQVREVGARIRLIGDGDVAAAIQAAMEDYRGIDVLLGIGGAPEAVLAAAAIKCIGGEIQCKIWPRNDQEREKLKADGIDLSQIYRTDDLVKGNDVAFAATGITTGELLDGVQYFGWGARTSSVMMRSRSGTVRYIQARHKWRKSSQAQ
;
A
#
# COMPACT_ATOMS: atom_id res chain seq x y z
N MET A 1 -4.59 -16.81 -14.09
CA MET A 1 -4.87 -15.40 -13.75
C MET A 1 -5.58 -15.41 -12.40
N LEU A 2 -5.05 -14.74 -11.41
CA LEU A 2 -5.66 -14.68 -10.09
C LEU A 2 -6.91 -13.80 -10.15
N TYR A 3 -8.04 -14.26 -9.60
CA TYR A 3 -9.29 -13.50 -9.53
C TYR A 3 -9.83 -13.52 -8.09
N ILE A 4 -10.65 -12.54 -7.75
CA ILE A 4 -11.24 -12.45 -6.41
C ILE A 4 -12.14 -13.66 -6.17
N GLY A 5 -11.86 -14.40 -5.08
CA GLY A 5 -12.56 -15.65 -4.73
C GLY A 5 -11.91 -16.91 -5.29
N GLU A 6 -10.77 -16.84 -5.97
CA GLU A 6 -10.02 -18.03 -6.37
C GLU A 6 -9.49 -18.77 -5.15
N HIS A 7 -9.72 -20.09 -5.10
CA HIS A 7 -9.17 -20.97 -4.07
C HIS A 7 -7.84 -21.53 -4.54
N VAL A 8 -6.79 -21.28 -3.75
CA VAL A 8 -5.44 -21.80 -3.99
C VAL A 8 -4.98 -22.65 -2.82
N GLY A 9 -3.98 -23.51 -3.04
CA GLY A 9 -3.44 -24.41 -2.02
C GLY A 9 -4.02 -25.82 -2.09
N ASN A 10 -3.78 -26.60 -1.04
CA ASN A 10 -4.10 -28.04 -0.99
C ASN A 10 -5.39 -28.38 -0.22
N GLY A 11 -6.15 -27.36 0.25
CA GLY A 11 -7.39 -27.53 1.00
C GLY A 11 -7.22 -27.93 2.48
N HIS A 12 -5.97 -27.96 3.00
CA HIS A 12 -5.75 -28.20 4.43
C HIS A 12 -5.86 -26.91 5.25
N LYS A 13 -6.29 -27.04 6.51
CA LYS A 13 -6.32 -25.92 7.46
C LYS A 13 -4.90 -25.50 7.88
N PRO A 14 -4.67 -24.22 8.25
CA PRO A 14 -5.65 -23.14 8.35
C PRO A 14 -6.05 -22.57 6.99
N GLU A 15 -7.31 -22.16 6.85
CA GLU A 15 -7.78 -21.37 5.73
C GLU A 15 -7.51 -19.89 6.00
N VAL A 16 -7.01 -19.18 5.00
CA VAL A 16 -6.67 -17.75 5.08
C VAL A 16 -7.18 -17.00 3.86
N ASP A 17 -7.45 -15.72 4.02
CA ASP A 17 -7.59 -14.82 2.89
C ASP A 17 -6.20 -14.40 2.40
N VAL A 18 -6.05 -14.27 1.09
CA VAL A 18 -4.81 -13.83 0.45
C VAL A 18 -5.11 -12.65 -0.46
N ALA A 19 -4.44 -11.54 -0.23
CA ALA A 19 -4.36 -10.43 -1.18
C ALA A 19 -2.97 -10.45 -1.82
N VAL A 20 -2.90 -10.29 -3.14
CA VAL A 20 -1.63 -10.35 -3.87
C VAL A 20 -1.63 -9.37 -5.02
N ASP A 21 -0.52 -8.67 -5.19
CA ASP A 21 -0.16 -7.99 -6.42
C ASP A 21 1.24 -8.45 -6.86
N PRO A 22 1.31 -9.26 -7.92
CA PRO A 22 2.60 -9.76 -8.41
C PRO A 22 3.54 -8.67 -8.89
N VAL A 23 3.02 -7.50 -9.30
CA VAL A 23 3.79 -6.35 -9.76
C VAL A 23 3.08 -5.04 -9.40
N ASP A 24 3.15 -4.61 -8.12
CA ASP A 24 2.81 -3.24 -7.75
C ASP A 24 3.81 -2.28 -8.42
N GLY A 25 3.29 -1.31 -9.18
CA GLY A 25 4.10 -0.45 -10.02
C GLY A 25 4.45 -1.06 -11.38
N THR A 26 3.48 -1.66 -12.07
CA THR A 26 3.66 -2.25 -13.42
C THR A 26 4.28 -1.29 -14.42
N ARG A 27 3.92 0.00 -14.37
CA ARG A 27 4.52 1.03 -15.23
C ARG A 27 5.99 1.27 -14.88
N LEU A 28 6.38 1.20 -13.60
CA LEU A 28 7.77 1.34 -13.19
C LEU A 28 8.62 0.23 -13.81
N LEU A 29 8.15 -1.03 -13.70
CA LEU A 29 8.83 -2.17 -14.31
C LEU A 29 8.92 -2.04 -15.83
N ALA A 30 7.83 -1.69 -16.50
CA ALA A 30 7.77 -1.57 -17.95
C ALA A 30 8.74 -0.50 -18.51
N LEU A 31 8.99 0.55 -17.73
CA LEU A 31 9.89 1.66 -18.11
C LEU A 31 11.30 1.53 -17.51
N GLY A 32 11.60 0.44 -16.80
CA GLY A 32 12.88 0.26 -16.12
C GLY A 32 13.11 1.26 -14.97
N LEU A 33 12.04 1.80 -14.39
CA LEU A 33 12.10 2.76 -13.29
C LEU A 33 12.21 2.04 -11.94
N PRO A 34 12.73 2.73 -10.89
CA PRO A 34 12.89 2.16 -9.56
C PRO A 34 11.56 1.99 -8.83
N GLY A 35 11.51 0.99 -7.92
CA GLY A 35 10.47 0.90 -6.90
C GLY A 35 9.33 -0.09 -7.16
N ALA A 36 9.37 -0.89 -8.24
CA ALA A 36 8.39 -1.96 -8.44
C ALA A 36 8.58 -3.09 -7.42
N LEU A 37 7.47 -3.58 -6.85
CA LEU A 37 7.42 -4.63 -5.82
C LEU A 37 6.51 -5.78 -6.23
N ALA A 38 6.82 -6.99 -5.76
CA ALA A 38 5.85 -8.08 -5.65
C ALA A 38 5.37 -8.13 -4.22
N VAL A 39 4.06 -8.08 -3.99
CA VAL A 39 3.49 -7.99 -2.64
C VAL A 39 2.42 -9.04 -2.39
N VAL A 40 2.38 -9.55 -1.15
CA VAL A 40 1.37 -10.50 -0.68
C VAL A 40 1.01 -10.21 0.77
N ALA A 41 -0.27 -10.32 1.09
CA ALA A 41 -0.76 -10.29 2.46
C ALA A 41 -1.65 -11.50 2.74
N THR A 42 -1.62 -11.99 3.97
CA THR A 42 -2.50 -13.04 4.45
C THR A 42 -3.15 -12.63 5.75
N ALA A 43 -4.42 -13.00 5.94
CA ALA A 43 -5.17 -12.80 7.18
C ALA A 43 -6.11 -13.97 7.40
N GLU A 44 -6.75 -14.04 8.58
CA GLU A 44 -7.76 -15.03 8.89
C GLU A 44 -8.88 -15.02 7.83
N ARG A 45 -9.44 -16.19 7.54
CA ARG A 45 -10.49 -16.33 6.53
C ARG A 45 -11.70 -15.42 6.79
N GLY A 46 -12.12 -14.66 5.76
CA GLY A 46 -13.25 -13.75 5.81
C GLY A 46 -12.97 -12.41 6.50
N THR A 47 -11.70 -12.05 6.72
CA THR A 47 -11.32 -10.80 7.41
C THR A 47 -10.78 -9.71 6.49
N MET A 48 -10.41 -10.03 5.25
CA MET A 48 -10.00 -9.02 4.28
C MET A 48 -11.21 -8.43 3.56
N TYR A 49 -11.20 -7.11 3.41
CA TYR A 49 -12.19 -6.40 2.62
C TYR A 49 -12.12 -6.81 1.15
N SER A 50 -13.27 -7.13 0.60
CA SER A 50 -13.42 -7.35 -0.84
C SER A 50 -14.24 -6.22 -1.42
N ALA A 51 -13.65 -5.45 -2.32
CA ALA A 51 -14.34 -4.33 -2.96
C ALA A 51 -15.53 -4.86 -3.77
N PRO A 52 -16.72 -4.25 -3.63
CA PRO A 52 -17.88 -4.60 -4.45
C PRO A 52 -17.58 -4.42 -5.95
N PRO A 53 -18.27 -5.17 -6.83
CA PRO A 53 -18.16 -4.98 -8.28
C PRO A 53 -18.39 -3.51 -8.66
N GLY A 54 -17.50 -2.97 -9.50
CA GLY A 54 -17.57 -1.57 -9.93
C GLY A 54 -16.78 -0.59 -9.05
N VAL A 55 -16.29 -0.98 -7.90
CA VAL A 55 -15.38 -0.18 -7.07
C VAL A 55 -13.95 -0.45 -7.51
N PHE A 56 -13.35 0.51 -8.22
CA PHE A 56 -11.98 0.40 -8.75
C PHE A 56 -10.96 1.21 -7.95
N TYR A 57 -11.36 2.38 -7.46
CA TYR A 57 -10.47 3.33 -6.80
C TYR A 57 -11.00 3.76 -5.44
N MET A 58 -10.06 4.08 -4.57
CA MET A 58 -10.31 4.70 -3.27
C MET A 58 -9.42 5.92 -3.08
N GLU A 59 -9.98 6.98 -2.53
CA GLU A 59 -9.22 8.05 -1.88
C GLU A 59 -8.57 7.47 -0.63
N LYS A 60 -7.32 7.85 -0.34
CA LYS A 60 -6.52 7.27 0.73
C LYS A 60 -5.74 8.36 1.46
N ILE A 61 -5.65 8.20 2.78
CA ILE A 61 -4.67 8.88 3.63
C ILE A 61 -4.02 7.83 4.53
N ALA A 62 -2.69 7.76 4.56
CA ALA A 62 -1.97 6.77 5.36
C ALA A 62 -0.78 7.39 6.10
N VAL A 63 -0.61 6.99 7.37
CA VAL A 63 0.40 7.52 8.30
C VAL A 63 0.94 6.44 9.23
N GLY A 64 2.05 6.73 9.88
CA GLY A 64 2.65 5.87 10.90
C GLY A 64 1.95 5.92 12.27
N PRO A 65 2.40 5.08 13.22
CA PRO A 65 1.77 4.89 14.55
C PRO A 65 1.60 6.19 15.34
N ALA A 66 2.61 7.04 15.37
CA ALA A 66 2.56 8.30 16.12
C ALA A 66 1.45 9.26 15.63
N MET A 67 1.05 9.14 14.36
CA MET A 67 0.07 10.02 13.71
C MET A 67 -1.30 9.36 13.49
N ARG A 68 -1.50 8.11 13.94
CA ARG A 68 -2.70 7.31 13.65
C ARG A 68 -4.02 7.99 14.02
N ASN A 69 -4.01 8.82 15.06
CA ASN A 69 -5.19 9.55 15.54
C ASN A 69 -5.26 11.00 15.02
N ALA A 70 -4.30 11.40 14.19
CA ALA A 70 -4.18 12.76 13.66
C ALA A 70 -4.89 12.96 12.33
N ILE A 71 -5.30 11.88 11.66
CA ILE A 71 -5.88 11.92 10.31
C ILE A 71 -7.40 11.80 10.30
N ASP A 72 -8.00 12.50 9.35
CA ASP A 72 -9.42 12.40 9.02
C ASP A 72 -9.57 12.65 7.51
N ILE A 73 -9.93 11.62 6.76
CA ILE A 73 -10.05 11.69 5.29
C ILE A 73 -11.13 12.69 4.82
N ASN A 74 -12.09 13.06 5.69
CA ASN A 74 -13.10 14.08 5.40
C ASN A 74 -12.61 15.51 5.69
N ALA A 75 -11.51 15.66 6.43
CA ALA A 75 -10.99 16.98 6.74
C ALA A 75 -10.18 17.56 5.56
N PRO A 76 -10.11 18.89 5.40
CA PRO A 76 -9.25 19.52 4.43
C PRO A 76 -7.78 19.09 4.56
N VAL A 77 -7.04 19.06 3.47
CA VAL A 77 -5.61 18.71 3.43
C VAL A 77 -4.80 19.52 4.46
N ALA A 78 -5.05 20.84 4.53
CA ALA A 78 -4.36 21.73 5.48
C ALA A 78 -4.58 21.32 6.94
N VAL A 79 -5.80 20.89 7.30
CA VAL A 79 -6.13 20.44 8.65
C VAL A 79 -5.45 19.13 8.98
N ASN A 80 -5.40 18.18 8.04
CA ASN A 80 -4.68 16.93 8.23
C ASN A 80 -3.18 17.18 8.42
N LEU A 81 -2.56 18.00 7.58
CA LEU A 81 -1.13 18.29 7.67
C LEU A 81 -0.76 19.03 8.95
N ASP A 82 -1.60 19.95 9.43
CA ASP A 82 -1.39 20.61 10.73
C ASP A 82 -1.45 19.61 11.90
N ARG A 83 -2.45 18.72 11.91
CA ARG A 83 -2.57 17.66 12.94
C ARG A 83 -1.39 16.69 12.90
N ILE A 84 -0.96 16.28 11.71
CA ILE A 84 0.20 15.39 11.51
C ILE A 84 1.48 16.07 12.01
N ALA A 85 1.71 17.34 11.65
CA ALA A 85 2.86 18.10 12.09
C ALA A 85 2.94 18.19 13.62
N ARG A 86 1.80 18.51 14.28
CA ARG A 86 1.72 18.53 15.75
C ARG A 86 2.00 17.16 16.37
N ALA A 87 1.44 16.08 15.81
CA ALA A 87 1.66 14.72 16.31
C ALA A 87 3.12 14.26 16.18
N ARG A 88 3.86 14.84 15.21
CA ARG A 88 5.30 14.60 15.00
C ARG A 88 6.21 15.59 15.73
N GLU A 89 5.65 16.58 16.41
CA GLU A 89 6.43 17.70 16.98
C GLU A 89 7.31 18.40 15.92
N ALA A 90 6.76 18.53 14.70
CA ALA A 90 7.41 19.08 13.52
C ALA A 90 6.65 20.29 12.97
N ARG A 91 7.23 20.98 11.99
CA ARG A 91 6.56 22.03 11.23
C ARG A 91 5.92 21.41 9.97
N ILE A 92 4.92 22.08 9.41
CA ILE A 92 4.27 21.61 8.16
C ILE A 92 5.30 21.56 6.99
N ASP A 93 6.22 22.52 6.92
CA ASP A 93 7.26 22.58 5.88
C ASP A 93 8.36 21.50 6.04
N ASP A 94 8.37 20.78 7.18
CA ASP A 94 9.21 19.60 7.39
C ASP A 94 8.54 18.31 6.92
N LEU A 95 7.21 18.31 6.73
CA LEU A 95 6.49 17.14 6.28
C LEU A 95 6.72 16.85 4.79
N THR A 96 6.82 15.59 4.44
CA THR A 96 6.86 15.10 3.06
C THR A 96 5.62 14.28 2.75
N VAL A 97 4.82 14.74 1.80
CA VAL A 97 3.59 14.11 1.33
C VAL A 97 3.87 13.32 0.06
N ALA A 98 3.66 12.00 0.08
CA ALA A 98 3.70 11.20 -1.13
C ALA A 98 2.37 11.27 -1.86
N ILE A 99 2.39 11.51 -3.16
CA ILE A 99 1.21 11.60 -4.02
C ILE A 99 1.54 10.96 -5.37
N LEU A 100 0.63 10.13 -5.90
CA LEU A 100 0.76 9.63 -7.27
C LEU A 100 0.71 10.77 -8.29
N ASP A 101 1.67 10.80 -9.21
CA ASP A 101 1.71 11.76 -10.32
C ASP A 101 0.65 11.40 -11.37
N ARG A 102 -0.57 11.85 -11.13
CA ARG A 102 -1.74 11.64 -12.00
C ARG A 102 -2.57 12.93 -12.07
N PRO A 103 -3.19 13.24 -13.22
CA PRO A 103 -4.04 14.43 -13.37
C PRO A 103 -5.13 14.57 -12.31
N ARG A 104 -5.68 13.46 -11.83
CA ARG A 104 -6.71 13.45 -10.77
C ARG A 104 -6.24 13.99 -9.41
N HIS A 105 -4.93 14.13 -9.21
CA HIS A 105 -4.33 14.66 -7.98
C HIS A 105 -3.94 16.14 -8.05
N ALA A 106 -4.18 16.82 -9.19
CA ALA A 106 -3.76 18.21 -9.38
C ALA A 106 -4.25 19.11 -8.23
N GLU A 107 -5.48 18.92 -7.76
CA GLU A 107 -6.05 19.72 -6.67
C GLU A 107 -5.39 19.41 -5.32
N ILE A 108 -5.17 18.14 -4.99
CA ILE A 108 -4.46 17.73 -3.77
C ILE A 108 -3.03 18.31 -3.78
N ILE A 109 -2.33 18.20 -4.90
CA ILE A 109 -0.98 18.75 -5.08
C ILE A 109 -0.96 20.26 -4.86
N ARG A 110 -1.96 20.98 -5.40
CA ARG A 110 -2.10 22.43 -5.20
C ARG A 110 -2.26 22.76 -3.71
N GLN A 111 -3.19 22.08 -3.02
CA GLN A 111 -3.48 22.30 -1.59
C GLN A 111 -2.25 22.00 -0.71
N VAL A 112 -1.52 20.93 -0.97
CA VAL A 112 -0.28 20.61 -0.23
C VAL A 112 0.78 21.69 -0.42
N ARG A 113 0.93 22.22 -1.64
CA ARG A 113 1.87 23.33 -1.93
C ARG A 113 1.49 24.62 -1.21
N GLU A 114 0.19 24.93 -1.15
CA GLU A 114 -0.32 26.14 -0.48
C GLU A 114 -0.03 26.18 1.02
N VAL A 115 -0.05 25.03 1.68
CA VAL A 115 0.31 24.93 3.10
C VAL A 115 1.81 24.80 3.35
N GLY A 116 2.63 24.72 2.29
CA GLY A 116 4.08 24.73 2.37
C GLY A 116 4.75 23.37 2.65
N ALA A 117 4.01 22.25 2.65
CA ALA A 117 4.60 20.93 2.83
C ALA A 117 5.36 20.47 1.58
N ARG A 118 6.37 19.63 1.79
CA ARG A 118 7.12 19.01 0.69
C ARG A 118 6.30 17.93 0.01
N ILE A 119 6.43 17.81 -1.30
CA ILE A 119 5.73 16.81 -2.09
C ILE A 119 6.75 15.85 -2.71
N ARG A 120 6.46 14.56 -2.57
CA ARG A 120 7.11 13.51 -3.30
C ARG A 120 6.13 12.91 -4.31
N LEU A 121 6.30 13.24 -5.58
CA LEU A 121 5.52 12.65 -6.65
C LEU A 121 6.06 11.25 -6.97
N ILE A 122 5.17 10.26 -6.93
CA ILE A 122 5.48 8.87 -7.27
C ILE A 122 4.84 8.48 -8.60
N GLY A 123 5.60 7.81 -9.45
CA GLY A 123 5.17 7.51 -10.81
C GLY A 123 4.10 6.41 -10.90
N ASP A 124 4.15 5.42 -10.00
CA ASP A 124 3.23 4.28 -9.92
C ASP A 124 3.44 3.53 -8.60
N GLY A 125 2.51 2.63 -8.22
CA GLY A 125 2.63 1.80 -7.02
C GLY A 125 2.50 2.61 -5.71
N ASP A 126 1.30 2.65 -5.11
CA ASP A 126 1.08 3.41 -3.88
C ASP A 126 1.29 2.56 -2.61
N VAL A 127 1.42 1.23 -2.73
CA VAL A 127 1.65 0.33 -1.60
C VAL A 127 3.00 0.61 -0.94
N ALA A 128 4.08 0.74 -1.76
CA ALA A 128 5.41 1.07 -1.25
C ALA A 128 5.41 2.39 -0.46
N ALA A 129 4.79 3.44 -1.02
CA ALA A 129 4.72 4.75 -0.39
C ALA A 129 3.87 4.75 0.90
N ALA A 130 2.78 3.96 0.93
CA ALA A 130 1.96 3.78 2.13
C ALA A 130 2.75 3.11 3.26
N ILE A 131 3.54 2.08 2.94
CA ILE A 131 4.43 1.40 3.89
C ILE A 131 5.49 2.38 4.42
N GLN A 132 6.15 3.11 3.51
CA GLN A 132 7.18 4.09 3.89
C GLN A 132 6.63 5.20 4.79
N ALA A 133 5.40 5.70 4.52
CA ALA A 133 4.73 6.69 5.36
C ALA A 133 4.39 6.15 6.76
N ALA A 134 4.23 4.83 6.88
CA ALA A 134 3.87 4.19 8.14
C ALA A 134 5.08 3.70 8.95
N MET A 135 6.28 3.62 8.38
CA MET A 135 7.48 3.15 9.06
C MET A 135 8.14 4.28 9.86
N GLU A 136 8.34 4.08 11.17
CA GLU A 136 8.93 5.08 12.06
C GLU A 136 10.41 5.36 11.81
N ASP A 137 11.14 4.36 11.34
CA ASP A 137 12.57 4.43 11.01
C ASP A 137 12.86 4.96 9.60
N TYR A 138 11.81 5.14 8.78
CA TYR A 138 11.92 5.72 7.44
C TYR A 138 11.63 7.23 7.47
N ARG A 139 12.57 8.04 6.97
CA ARG A 139 12.49 9.50 7.04
C ARG A 139 12.19 10.19 5.72
N GLY A 140 11.72 9.48 4.72
CA GLY A 140 11.52 10.03 3.38
C GLY A 140 10.09 10.45 3.05
N ILE A 141 9.10 9.90 3.77
CA ILE A 141 7.67 10.16 3.57
C ILE A 141 6.99 10.16 4.94
N ASP A 142 6.15 11.14 5.20
CA ASP A 142 5.40 11.28 6.46
C ASP A 142 3.93 10.90 6.33
N VAL A 143 3.38 11.09 5.14
CA VAL A 143 1.99 10.79 4.82
C VAL A 143 1.85 10.43 3.36
N LEU A 144 1.02 9.43 3.05
CA LEU A 144 0.49 9.19 1.71
C LEU A 144 -0.86 9.88 1.59
N LEU A 145 -1.05 10.68 0.56
CA LEU A 145 -2.34 11.26 0.15
C LEU A 145 -2.63 10.95 -1.31
N GLY A 146 -3.86 10.55 -1.62
CA GLY A 146 -4.25 10.44 -3.03
C GLY A 146 -5.33 9.42 -3.30
N ILE A 147 -5.47 9.07 -4.57
CA ILE A 147 -6.47 8.16 -5.11
C ILE A 147 -5.71 7.04 -5.81
N GLY A 148 -5.89 5.81 -5.34
CA GLY A 148 -5.28 4.60 -5.88
C GLY A 148 -6.27 3.45 -5.96
N GLY A 149 -5.84 2.29 -6.44
CA GLY A 149 -6.70 1.12 -6.59
C GLY A 149 -7.24 0.60 -5.26
N ALA A 150 -8.46 0.07 -5.26
CA ALA A 150 -9.08 -0.51 -4.09
C ALA A 150 -8.37 -1.79 -3.60
N PRO A 151 -7.88 -2.69 -4.47
CA PRO A 151 -7.09 -3.85 -4.03
C PRO A 151 -5.80 -3.44 -3.34
N GLU A 152 -5.10 -2.43 -3.83
CA GLU A 152 -3.86 -1.91 -3.25
C GLU A 152 -4.12 -1.28 -1.87
N ALA A 153 -5.34 -0.75 -1.61
CA ALA A 153 -5.70 -0.26 -0.29
C ALA A 153 -5.72 -1.38 0.76
N VAL A 154 -6.16 -2.58 0.40
CA VAL A 154 -6.17 -3.75 1.29
C VAL A 154 -4.75 -4.22 1.59
N LEU A 155 -3.89 -4.28 0.58
CA LEU A 155 -2.47 -4.62 0.74
C LEU A 155 -1.75 -3.61 1.63
N ALA A 156 -1.96 -2.31 1.39
CA ALA A 156 -1.42 -1.25 2.23
C ALA A 156 -1.93 -1.34 3.68
N ALA A 157 -3.24 -1.56 3.87
CA ALA A 157 -3.83 -1.73 5.19
C ALA A 157 -3.24 -2.92 5.96
N ALA A 158 -2.99 -4.05 5.28
CA ALA A 158 -2.36 -5.22 5.89
C ALA A 158 -0.95 -4.92 6.40
N ALA A 159 -0.12 -4.24 5.58
CA ALA A 159 1.21 -3.81 5.99
C ALA A 159 1.16 -2.79 7.14
N ILE A 160 0.33 -1.75 7.02
CA ILE A 160 0.16 -0.69 8.03
C ILE A 160 -0.32 -1.27 9.37
N LYS A 161 -1.24 -2.24 9.34
CA LYS A 161 -1.69 -2.95 10.54
C LYS A 161 -0.54 -3.69 11.23
N CYS A 162 0.38 -4.29 10.48
CA CYS A 162 1.53 -4.98 11.04
C CYS A 162 2.49 -4.06 11.81
N ILE A 163 2.51 -2.76 11.48
CA ILE A 163 3.40 -1.76 12.08
C ILE A 163 2.66 -0.74 12.97
N GLY A 164 1.35 -0.90 13.13
CA GLY A 164 0.54 -0.10 14.07
C GLY A 164 0.13 1.29 13.58
N GLY A 165 0.33 1.60 12.29
CA GLY A 165 -0.11 2.85 11.65
C GLY A 165 -1.62 2.91 11.40
N GLU A 166 -2.04 3.86 10.60
CA GLU A 166 -3.44 4.01 10.19
C GLU A 166 -3.55 4.37 8.72
N ILE A 167 -4.49 3.75 8.04
CA ILE A 167 -4.98 4.15 6.72
C ILE A 167 -6.48 4.39 6.79
N GLN A 168 -6.93 5.48 6.18
CA GLN A 168 -8.35 5.73 5.94
C GLN A 168 -8.60 5.80 4.45
N CYS A 169 -9.67 5.16 3.99
CA CYS A 169 -10.06 5.11 2.59
C CYS A 169 -11.52 5.46 2.41
N LYS A 170 -11.85 6.04 1.25
CA LYS A 170 -13.23 6.25 0.77
C LYS A 170 -13.33 5.82 -0.67
N ILE A 171 -14.45 5.23 -1.07
CA ILE A 171 -14.69 4.88 -2.46
C ILE A 171 -14.70 6.14 -3.33
N TRP A 172 -13.91 6.13 -4.39
CA TRP A 172 -13.76 7.23 -5.31
C TRP A 172 -14.23 6.84 -6.72
N PRO A 173 -15.45 7.25 -7.15
CA PRO A 173 -15.93 7.02 -8.50
C PRO A 173 -15.16 7.88 -9.51
N ARG A 174 -14.79 7.30 -10.66
CA ARG A 174 -14.01 8.00 -11.70
C ARG A 174 -14.78 9.08 -12.45
N ASN A 175 -16.13 8.95 -12.48
CA ASN A 175 -17.04 9.85 -13.17
C ASN A 175 -18.46 9.74 -12.58
N ASP A 176 -19.37 10.62 -13.03
CA ASP A 176 -20.74 10.67 -12.54
C ASP A 176 -21.55 9.40 -12.88
N GLN A 177 -21.31 8.78 -14.04
CA GLN A 177 -21.98 7.54 -14.41
C GLN A 177 -21.64 6.39 -13.43
N GLU A 178 -20.38 6.25 -13.08
CA GLU A 178 -19.94 5.27 -12.08
C GLU A 178 -20.52 5.61 -10.70
N ARG A 179 -20.54 6.89 -10.32
CA ARG A 179 -21.13 7.38 -9.07
C ARG A 179 -22.60 6.99 -8.96
N GLU A 180 -23.39 7.26 -9.97
CA GLU A 180 -24.83 6.94 -9.97
C GLU A 180 -25.07 5.43 -9.98
N LYS A 181 -24.27 4.66 -10.69
CA LYS A 181 -24.33 3.20 -10.68
C LYS A 181 -24.04 2.64 -9.28
N LEU A 182 -22.96 3.06 -8.62
CA LEU A 182 -22.59 2.59 -7.28
C LEU A 182 -23.67 2.94 -6.25
N LYS A 183 -24.29 4.13 -6.33
CA LYS A 183 -25.43 4.49 -5.51
C LYS A 183 -26.66 3.61 -5.76
N ALA A 184 -26.95 3.33 -7.04
CA ALA A 184 -28.07 2.45 -7.42
C ALA A 184 -27.86 1.01 -6.92
N ASP A 185 -26.60 0.55 -6.88
CA ASP A 185 -26.20 -0.74 -6.31
C ASP A 185 -26.20 -0.74 -4.76
N GLY A 186 -26.64 0.37 -4.10
CA GLY A 186 -26.74 0.50 -2.65
C GLY A 186 -25.42 0.75 -1.92
N ILE A 187 -24.38 1.18 -2.64
CA ILE A 187 -23.04 1.42 -2.06
C ILE A 187 -23.01 2.82 -1.43
N ASP A 188 -22.68 2.88 -0.15
CA ASP A 188 -22.48 4.14 0.57
C ASP A 188 -21.10 4.74 0.25
N LEU A 189 -21.09 5.78 -0.58
CA LEU A 189 -19.89 6.52 -0.96
C LEU A 189 -19.33 7.42 0.16
N SER A 190 -20.08 7.62 1.25
CA SER A 190 -19.62 8.39 2.41
C SER A 190 -18.89 7.53 3.44
N GLN A 191 -19.00 6.21 3.32
CA GLN A 191 -18.36 5.25 4.22
C GLN A 191 -16.84 5.46 4.24
N ILE A 192 -16.30 5.60 5.45
CA ILE A 192 -14.85 5.59 5.70
C ILE A 192 -14.45 4.17 6.07
N TYR A 193 -13.48 3.64 5.35
CA TYR A 193 -12.85 2.36 5.65
C TYR A 193 -11.50 2.63 6.31
N ARG A 194 -11.36 2.21 7.56
CA ARG A 194 -10.12 2.29 8.35
C ARG A 194 -9.29 1.02 8.19
N THR A 195 -8.09 1.04 8.72
CA THR A 195 -7.20 -0.14 8.73
C THR A 195 -7.93 -1.40 9.17
N ASP A 196 -8.70 -1.33 10.27
CA ASP A 196 -9.43 -2.48 10.83
C ASP A 196 -10.70 -2.86 10.04
N ASP A 197 -11.22 -1.97 9.20
CA ASP A 197 -12.34 -2.30 8.27
C ASP A 197 -11.82 -3.00 7.03
N LEU A 198 -10.63 -2.61 6.54
CA LEU A 198 -9.98 -3.20 5.37
C LEU A 198 -9.36 -4.57 5.69
N VAL A 199 -8.84 -4.75 6.91
CA VAL A 199 -8.29 -6.02 7.39
C VAL A 199 -8.66 -6.22 8.86
N LYS A 200 -9.74 -6.97 9.14
CA LYS A 200 -10.31 -7.15 10.47
C LYS A 200 -9.51 -8.12 11.36
N GLY A 201 -8.82 -9.07 10.77
CA GLY A 201 -8.10 -10.12 11.50
C GLY A 201 -6.98 -9.57 12.41
N ASN A 202 -6.66 -10.31 13.46
CA ASN A 202 -5.60 -9.96 14.40
C ASN A 202 -4.26 -10.62 14.08
N ASP A 203 -4.25 -11.64 13.22
CA ASP A 203 -3.04 -12.35 12.76
C ASP A 203 -2.84 -12.11 11.26
N VAL A 204 -2.34 -10.95 10.94
CA VAL A 204 -2.07 -10.50 9.58
C VAL A 204 -0.57 -10.63 9.31
N ALA A 205 -0.22 -11.22 8.18
CA ALA A 205 1.15 -11.20 7.67
C ALA A 205 1.19 -10.49 6.32
N PHE A 206 2.23 -9.71 6.12
CA PHE A 206 2.53 -9.01 4.87
C PHE A 206 3.96 -9.31 4.45
N ALA A 207 4.17 -9.51 3.16
CA ALA A 207 5.52 -9.61 2.60
C ALA A 207 5.60 -8.85 1.28
N ALA A 208 6.74 -8.20 1.06
CA ALA A 208 7.08 -7.57 -0.21
C ALA A 208 8.49 -7.97 -0.64
N THR A 209 8.70 -8.11 -1.95
CA THR A 209 10.01 -8.36 -2.55
C THR A 209 10.27 -7.33 -3.64
N GLY A 210 11.45 -6.73 -3.63
CA GLY A 210 11.85 -5.77 -4.67
C GLY A 210 11.99 -6.42 -6.03
N ILE A 211 11.31 -5.88 -7.05
CA ILE A 211 11.49 -6.26 -8.45
C ILE A 211 12.55 -5.35 -9.08
N THR A 212 12.35 -4.04 -9.01
CA THR A 212 13.36 -3.04 -9.37
C THR A 212 13.85 -2.33 -8.11
N THR A 213 15.13 -1.98 -8.05
CA THR A 213 15.70 -1.32 -6.87
C THR A 213 14.96 -0.03 -6.60
N GLY A 214 14.46 0.10 -5.37
CA GLY A 214 13.75 1.26 -4.86
C GLY A 214 14.26 1.65 -3.48
N GLU A 215 13.61 2.60 -2.85
CA GLU A 215 14.03 3.06 -1.52
C GLU A 215 13.61 2.11 -0.39
N LEU A 216 12.52 1.35 -0.59
CA LEU A 216 12.07 0.38 0.40
C LEU A 216 12.91 -0.90 0.35
N LEU A 217 13.19 -1.41 -0.86
CA LEU A 217 13.89 -2.67 -1.09
C LEU A 217 14.78 -2.60 -2.33
N ASP A 218 15.92 -3.30 -2.29
CA ASP A 218 16.70 -3.58 -3.48
C ASP A 218 15.92 -4.49 -4.43
N GLY A 219 16.05 -4.24 -5.73
CA GLY A 219 15.50 -5.11 -6.77
C GLY A 219 16.26 -6.42 -6.92
N VAL A 220 15.77 -7.27 -7.81
CA VAL A 220 16.41 -8.54 -8.14
C VAL A 220 17.74 -8.29 -8.83
N GLN A 221 18.81 -8.84 -8.26
CA GLN A 221 20.16 -8.80 -8.83
C GLN A 221 20.47 -10.15 -9.45
N TYR A 222 20.78 -10.16 -10.76
CA TYR A 222 21.11 -11.37 -11.52
C TYR A 222 22.61 -11.56 -11.61
N PHE A 223 23.07 -12.81 -11.44
CA PHE A 223 24.46 -13.23 -11.52
C PHE A 223 24.56 -14.52 -12.33
N GLY A 224 25.74 -14.82 -12.84
CA GLY A 224 25.96 -16.07 -13.57
C GLY A 224 25.68 -17.37 -12.77
N TRP A 225 25.70 -17.28 -11.44
CA TRP A 225 25.39 -18.40 -10.54
C TRP A 225 23.93 -18.44 -10.07
N GLY A 226 23.13 -17.38 -10.28
CA GLY A 226 21.79 -17.29 -9.76
C GLY A 226 21.27 -15.86 -9.61
N ALA A 227 20.49 -15.60 -8.57
CA ALA A 227 19.98 -14.28 -8.26
C ALA A 227 20.06 -13.99 -6.75
N ARG A 228 20.00 -12.69 -6.41
CA ARG A 228 19.77 -12.20 -5.06
C ARG A 228 18.48 -11.40 -5.03
N THR A 229 17.67 -11.59 -3.99
CA THR A 229 16.44 -10.84 -3.74
C THR A 229 16.51 -10.17 -2.36
N SER A 230 15.84 -9.01 -2.24
CA SER A 230 15.61 -8.31 -0.99
C SER A 230 14.12 -8.26 -0.71
N SER A 231 13.73 -8.65 0.50
CA SER A 231 12.33 -8.74 0.91
C SER A 231 12.13 -8.15 2.30
N VAL A 232 10.92 -7.66 2.57
CA VAL A 232 10.46 -7.33 3.91
C VAL A 232 9.29 -8.25 4.25
N MET A 233 9.23 -8.74 5.49
CA MET A 233 8.14 -9.52 6.04
C MET A 233 7.70 -8.92 7.36
N MET A 234 6.40 -8.72 7.54
CA MET A 234 5.78 -8.13 8.71
C MET A 234 4.67 -9.03 9.25
N ARG A 235 4.42 -9.00 10.55
CA ARG A 235 3.31 -9.73 11.18
C ARG A 235 2.69 -8.91 12.31
N SER A 236 1.38 -8.67 12.25
CA SER A 236 0.65 -7.84 13.22
C SER A 236 0.70 -8.40 14.63
N ARG A 237 0.54 -9.72 14.79
CA ARG A 237 0.53 -10.39 16.10
C ARG A 237 1.82 -10.19 16.91
N SER A 238 2.97 -10.07 16.24
CA SER A 238 4.26 -9.93 16.91
C SER A 238 4.84 -8.52 16.80
N GLY A 239 4.26 -7.64 15.98
CA GLY A 239 4.83 -6.31 15.66
C GLY A 239 6.22 -6.39 15.04
N THR A 240 6.59 -7.56 14.47
CA THR A 240 7.95 -7.80 13.98
C THR A 240 8.05 -7.47 12.51
N VAL A 241 9.05 -6.67 12.15
CA VAL A 241 9.48 -6.41 10.77
C VAL A 241 10.81 -7.12 10.56
N ARG A 242 10.92 -7.89 9.46
CA ARG A 242 12.13 -8.61 9.07
C ARG A 242 12.55 -8.21 7.67
N TYR A 243 13.81 -7.84 7.50
CA TYR A 243 14.43 -7.69 6.20
C TYR A 243 15.18 -8.96 5.87
N ILE A 244 14.92 -9.52 4.68
CA ILE A 244 15.44 -10.82 4.25
C ILE A 244 16.21 -10.63 2.95
N GLN A 245 17.48 -10.99 2.94
CA GLN A 245 18.27 -11.14 1.72
C GLN A 245 18.42 -12.61 1.41
N ALA A 246 17.97 -13.03 0.23
CA ALA A 246 18.05 -14.41 -0.20
C ALA A 246 18.97 -14.58 -1.44
N ARG A 247 19.70 -15.69 -1.48
CA ARG A 247 20.53 -16.09 -2.61
C ARG A 247 19.91 -17.32 -3.27
N HIS A 248 19.52 -17.19 -4.53
CA HIS A 248 18.90 -18.25 -5.32
C HIS A 248 19.95 -18.77 -6.31
N LYS A 249 20.37 -20.02 -6.18
CA LYS A 249 21.27 -20.65 -7.14
C LYS A 249 20.45 -21.28 -8.26
N TRP A 250 20.85 -21.06 -9.52
CA TRP A 250 20.30 -21.81 -10.64
C TRP A 250 20.62 -23.29 -10.45
N ARG A 251 19.63 -24.14 -10.53
CA ARG A 251 19.88 -25.58 -10.67
C ARG A 251 20.62 -25.73 -12.02
N LYS A 252 21.82 -26.30 -12.01
CA LYS A 252 22.40 -26.81 -13.26
C LYS A 252 21.35 -27.80 -13.76
N SER A 253 20.73 -27.55 -14.93
CA SER A 253 20.01 -28.58 -15.65
C SER A 253 20.96 -29.73 -15.77
N SER A 254 20.64 -30.89 -15.16
CA SER A 254 21.30 -32.12 -15.52
C SER A 254 21.13 -32.24 -17.03
N GLN A 255 22.20 -32.03 -17.78
CA GLN A 255 22.19 -32.34 -19.19
C GLN A 255 21.78 -33.82 -19.27
N ALA A 256 20.58 -34.02 -19.84
CA ALA A 256 20.19 -35.35 -20.26
C ALA A 256 21.29 -35.86 -21.20
N GLN A 257 21.97 -36.91 -20.77
CA GLN A 257 22.75 -37.74 -21.64
C GLN A 257 21.82 -38.49 -22.61
#